data_c2307c298906ab3ac9b591b253febd1a
#
_entry.id   c2307c298906ab3ac9b591b253febd1a
#
_cell.length_a   1.000
_cell.length_b   1.000
_cell.length_c   1.000
_cell.angle_alpha   90.00
_cell.angle_beta   90.00
_cell.angle_gamma   90.00
#
_symmetry.space_group_name_H-M   'P 1'
#
loop_
_entity.id
_entity.type
_entity.pdbx_description
1 polymer ?
#
loop_
_entity_poly.entity_id
_entity_poly.type
_entity_poly.pdbx_seq_one_letter_code
_entity_poly.pdbx_strand_id
1 'polypeptide(L)'
;MEVTVNKTESDQNNPYCIVNIAANRGALETLTKSAYCLYMYFMQNQDGFPLKLRRTHAMDITNLSKSSYHRAMAELIERGYLIDCGDGYEFYEDPADNDEI
;
A
#
# COMPACT_ATOMS: atom_id res chain seq x y z
N MET A 1 -9.89 10.04 -1.20
CA MET A 1 -10.12 8.99 -0.19
C MET A 1 -8.92 8.90 0.73
N GLU A 2 -9.16 8.49 1.95
CA GLU A 2 -8.09 8.34 2.92
C GLU A 2 -7.64 6.89 2.99
N VAL A 3 -6.33 6.67 3.10
CA VAL A 3 -5.74 5.36 3.31
C VAL A 3 -4.99 5.39 4.63
N THR A 4 -5.37 4.50 5.55
CA THR A 4 -4.62 4.29 6.77
C THR A 4 -3.56 3.24 6.51
N VAL A 5 -2.30 3.61 6.70
CA VAL A 5 -1.15 2.73 6.42
C VAL A 5 -0.76 2.00 7.69
N ASN A 6 -0.77 0.67 7.63
CA ASN A 6 -0.38 -0.20 8.74
C ASN A 6 0.92 -0.92 8.37
N LYS A 7 1.98 -0.64 9.13
CA LYS A 7 3.30 -1.22 8.91
C LYS A 7 3.76 -1.92 10.19
N THR A 8 4.60 -2.91 10.02
CA THR A 8 5.11 -3.69 11.15
C THR A 8 6.07 -2.90 12.03
N GLU A 9 6.74 -1.91 11.46
CA GLU A 9 7.62 -1.02 12.19
C GLU A 9 7.42 0.41 11.72
N SER A 10 7.59 1.37 12.63
CA SER A 10 7.44 2.79 12.33
C SER A 10 8.37 3.61 13.19
N ASP A 11 9.00 4.61 12.60
CA ASP A 11 9.77 5.64 13.31
C ASP A 11 9.41 7.00 12.72
N GLN A 12 8.53 7.72 13.42
CA GLN A 12 8.03 9.02 12.97
C GLN A 12 9.06 10.12 12.97
N ASN A 13 10.17 9.93 13.67
CA ASN A 13 11.26 10.91 13.73
C ASN A 13 12.34 10.68 12.69
N ASN A 14 12.21 9.60 11.92
CA ASN A 14 13.19 9.21 10.90
C ASN A 14 12.69 9.64 9.52
N PRO A 15 13.51 10.37 8.73
CA PRO A 15 13.12 10.76 7.38
C PRO A 15 13.11 9.59 6.38
N TYR A 16 13.60 8.41 6.78
CA TYR A 16 13.64 7.24 5.91
C TYR A 16 12.44 6.34 6.16
N CYS A 17 11.98 5.71 5.07
CA CYS A 17 10.92 4.72 5.14
C CYS A 17 11.47 3.41 5.74
N ILE A 18 10.82 2.91 6.79
CA ILE A 18 11.16 1.61 7.38
C ILE A 18 10.36 0.54 6.63
N VAL A 19 11.05 -0.50 6.17
CA VAL A 19 10.47 -1.58 5.39
C VAL A 19 10.76 -2.91 6.06
N ASN A 20 9.71 -3.72 6.25
CA ASN A 20 9.87 -5.11 6.66
C ASN A 20 10.37 -5.91 5.46
N ILE A 21 11.60 -6.43 5.54
CA ILE A 21 12.25 -7.10 4.41
C ILE A 21 11.46 -8.34 3.97
N ALA A 22 10.98 -9.14 4.92
CA ALA A 22 10.25 -10.37 4.60
C ALA A 22 8.93 -10.06 3.91
N ALA A 23 8.18 -9.07 4.42
CA ALA A 23 6.91 -8.64 3.82
C ALA A 23 7.13 -8.07 2.42
N ASN A 24 8.16 -7.25 2.25
CA ASN A 24 8.48 -6.65 0.96
C ASN A 24 8.88 -7.70 -0.08
N ARG A 25 9.66 -8.72 0.32
CA ARG A 25 10.00 -9.83 -0.57
C ARG A 25 8.76 -10.62 -0.98
N GLY A 26 7.85 -10.86 -0.04
CA GLY A 26 6.58 -11.52 -0.34
C GLY A 26 5.77 -10.74 -1.37
N ALA A 27 5.71 -9.42 -1.21
CA ALA A 27 5.03 -8.54 -2.17
C ALA A 27 5.71 -8.59 -3.55
N LEU A 28 7.03 -8.51 -3.57
CA LEU A 28 7.80 -8.53 -4.82
C LEU A 28 7.60 -9.84 -5.59
N GLU A 29 7.48 -10.96 -4.89
CA GLU A 29 7.30 -12.28 -5.50
C GLU A 29 5.87 -12.53 -5.98
N THR A 30 4.87 -11.89 -5.33
CA THR A 30 3.46 -12.21 -5.53
C THR A 30 2.75 -11.19 -6.43
N LEU A 31 3.11 -9.91 -6.31
CA LEU A 31 2.40 -8.84 -7.01
C LEU A 31 2.93 -8.63 -8.42
N THR A 32 2.03 -8.23 -9.33
CA THR A 32 2.46 -7.73 -10.63
C THR A 32 3.27 -6.46 -10.43
N LYS A 33 4.01 -6.06 -11.45
CA LYS A 33 4.83 -4.85 -11.41
C LYS A 33 4.00 -3.62 -11.05
N SER A 34 2.83 -3.46 -11.68
CA SER A 34 1.95 -2.32 -11.42
C SER A 34 1.45 -2.30 -9.98
N ALA A 35 1.02 -3.45 -9.47
CA ALA A 35 0.56 -3.56 -8.10
C ALA A 35 1.69 -3.33 -7.10
N TYR A 36 2.89 -3.82 -7.39
CA TYR A 36 4.06 -3.60 -6.54
C TYR A 36 4.43 -2.11 -6.50
N CYS A 37 4.36 -1.40 -7.63
CA CYS A 37 4.60 0.04 -7.67
C CYS A 37 3.62 0.78 -6.74
N LEU A 38 2.34 0.41 -6.78
CA LEU A 38 1.34 1.01 -5.92
C LEU A 38 1.54 0.63 -4.46
N TYR A 39 1.94 -0.60 -4.18
CA TYR A 39 2.34 -1.07 -2.85
C TYR A 39 3.45 -0.17 -2.29
N MET A 40 4.50 0.08 -3.07
CA MET A 40 5.61 0.93 -2.63
C MET A 40 5.19 2.39 -2.46
N TYR A 41 4.21 2.87 -3.23
CA TYR A 41 3.65 4.20 -3.05
C TYR A 41 3.05 4.34 -1.64
N PHE A 42 2.28 3.34 -1.19
CA PHE A 42 1.73 3.36 0.17
C PHE A 42 2.82 3.19 1.23
N MET A 43 3.85 2.41 0.93
CA MET A 43 4.96 2.16 1.85
C MET A 43 5.77 3.41 2.20
N GLN A 44 5.68 4.47 1.41
CA GLN A 44 6.38 5.71 1.68
C GLN A 44 5.82 6.47 2.87
N ASN A 45 4.69 6.04 3.39
CA ASN A 45 4.05 6.68 4.53
C ASN A 45 4.35 5.93 5.81
N GLN A 46 4.36 6.66 6.92
CA GLN A 46 4.61 6.08 8.23
C GLN A 46 3.39 5.33 8.73
N ASP A 47 3.64 4.35 9.59
CA ASP A 47 2.58 3.56 10.22
C ASP A 47 1.57 4.46 10.95
N GLY A 48 0.29 4.18 10.75
CA GLY A 48 -0.80 4.92 11.36
C GLY A 48 -1.04 6.31 10.76
N PHE A 49 -0.22 6.74 9.82
CA PHE A 49 -0.35 8.06 9.22
C PHE A 49 -1.44 8.06 8.14
N PRO A 50 -2.45 8.96 8.23
CA PRO A 50 -3.49 9.02 7.21
C PRO A 50 -2.96 9.64 5.91
N LEU A 51 -3.07 8.89 4.82
CA LEU A 51 -2.70 9.33 3.50
C LEU A 51 -3.96 9.67 2.71
N LYS A 52 -4.05 10.89 2.20
CA LYS A 52 -5.12 11.24 1.28
C LYS A 52 -4.80 10.70 -0.10
N LEU A 53 -5.51 9.66 -0.50
CA LEU A 53 -5.32 9.05 -1.80
C LEU A 53 -5.99 9.89 -2.88
N ARG A 54 -5.17 10.48 -3.73
CA ARG A 54 -5.63 11.15 -4.96
C ARG A 54 -5.17 10.29 -6.12
N ARG A 55 -6.13 9.78 -6.88
CA ARG A 55 -5.83 8.90 -8.02
C ARG A 55 -4.83 9.52 -8.98
N THR A 56 -5.02 10.79 -9.33
CA THR A 56 -4.13 11.48 -10.27
C THR A 56 -2.71 11.60 -9.72
N HIS A 57 -2.56 11.89 -8.44
CA HIS A 57 -1.25 11.98 -7.81
C HIS A 57 -0.58 10.60 -7.75
N ALA A 58 -1.32 9.57 -7.36
CA ALA A 58 -0.79 8.22 -7.31
C ALA A 58 -0.35 7.74 -8.70
N MET A 59 -1.15 8.04 -9.73
CA MET A 59 -0.80 7.70 -11.12
C MET A 59 0.46 8.43 -11.59
N ASP A 60 0.62 9.69 -11.22
CA ASP A 60 1.82 10.46 -11.56
C ASP A 60 3.08 9.88 -10.92
N ILE A 61 3.03 9.62 -9.62
CA ILE A 61 4.19 9.12 -8.86
C ILE A 61 4.58 7.71 -9.32
N THR A 62 3.60 6.84 -9.57
CA THR A 62 3.84 5.45 -9.97
C THR A 62 4.00 5.30 -11.47
N ASN A 63 3.68 6.33 -12.25
CA ASN A 63 3.68 6.31 -13.71
C ASN A 63 2.72 5.25 -14.29
N LEU A 64 1.62 5.00 -13.60
CA LEU A 64 0.60 4.04 -14.05
C LEU A 64 -0.47 4.75 -14.87
N SER A 65 -0.96 4.06 -15.91
CA SER A 65 -2.15 4.50 -16.63
C SER A 65 -3.39 4.29 -15.74
N LYS A 66 -4.51 4.91 -16.11
CA LYS A 66 -5.75 4.76 -15.37
C LYS A 66 -6.17 3.30 -15.25
N SER A 67 -6.11 2.54 -16.34
CA SER A 67 -6.49 1.12 -16.32
C SER A 67 -5.53 0.28 -15.49
N SER A 68 -4.23 0.55 -15.57
CA SER A 68 -3.22 -0.14 -14.75
C SER A 68 -3.40 0.19 -13.27
N TYR A 69 -3.70 1.44 -12.95
CA TYR A 69 -3.98 1.86 -11.58
C TYR A 69 -5.18 1.09 -11.00
N HIS A 70 -6.29 1.03 -11.73
CA HIS A 70 -7.50 0.32 -11.26
C HIS A 70 -7.26 -1.18 -11.09
N ARG A 71 -6.51 -1.80 -12.01
CA ARG A 71 -6.15 -3.22 -11.88
C ARG A 71 -5.23 -3.46 -10.69
N ALA A 72 -4.27 -2.55 -10.46
CA ALA A 72 -3.37 -2.65 -9.33
C ALA A 72 -4.12 -2.54 -7.99
N MET A 73 -5.06 -1.60 -7.88
CA MET A 73 -5.91 -1.47 -6.70
C MET A 73 -6.69 -2.75 -6.44
N ALA A 74 -7.32 -3.30 -7.49
CA ALA A 74 -8.08 -4.54 -7.38
C ALA A 74 -7.21 -5.72 -6.95
N GLU A 75 -6.00 -5.81 -7.48
CA GLU A 75 -5.05 -6.87 -7.11
C GLU A 75 -4.63 -6.76 -5.65
N LEU A 76 -4.34 -5.55 -5.17
CA LEU A 76 -3.98 -5.35 -3.77
C LEU A 76 -5.13 -5.75 -2.83
N ILE A 77 -6.37 -5.44 -3.21
CA ILE A 77 -7.55 -5.85 -2.44
C ILE A 77 -7.68 -7.38 -2.44
N GLU A 78 -7.58 -7.99 -3.60
CA GLU A 78 -7.69 -9.46 -3.75
C GLU A 78 -6.62 -10.20 -2.93
N ARG A 79 -5.41 -9.66 -2.90
CA ARG A 79 -4.28 -10.27 -2.20
C ARG A 79 -4.22 -9.94 -0.70
N GLY A 80 -5.13 -9.10 -0.21
CA GLY A 80 -5.23 -8.77 1.21
C GLY A 80 -4.32 -7.64 1.68
N TYR A 81 -3.63 -6.96 0.78
CA TYR A 81 -2.80 -5.80 1.14
C TYR A 81 -3.64 -4.55 1.39
N LEU A 82 -4.84 -4.49 0.82
CA LEU A 82 -5.69 -3.32 0.89
C LEU A 82 -7.11 -3.76 1.21
N ILE A 83 -7.73 -3.11 2.20
CA ILE A 83 -9.12 -3.36 2.58
C ILE A 83 -9.94 -2.13 2.25
N ASP A 84 -11.02 -2.31 1.50
CA ASP A 84 -11.99 -1.25 1.21
C ASP A 84 -12.92 -1.12 2.40
N CYS A 85 -12.87 0.04 3.08
CA CYS A 85 -13.68 0.32 4.27
C CYS A 85 -14.92 1.15 3.96
N GLY A 86 -15.24 1.34 2.67
CA GLY A 86 -16.39 2.12 2.23
C GLY A 86 -16.06 3.60 2.05
N ASP A 87 -15.61 4.26 3.09
CA ASP A 87 -15.24 5.68 3.08
C ASP A 87 -13.72 5.90 2.92
N GLY A 88 -12.96 4.82 2.85
CA GLY A 88 -11.52 4.86 2.69
C GLY A 88 -10.95 3.45 2.59
N TYR A 89 -9.66 3.33 2.78
CA TYR A 89 -8.96 2.05 2.72
C TYR A 89 -8.03 1.90 3.91
N GLU A 90 -7.75 0.64 4.28
CA GLU A 90 -6.63 0.29 5.14
C GLU A 90 -5.61 -0.48 4.32
N PHE A 91 -4.37 -0.03 4.37
CA PHE A 91 -3.24 -0.68 3.70
C PHE A 91 -2.40 -1.43 4.72
N TYR A 92 -2.02 -2.65 4.38
CA TYR A 92 -1.16 -3.51 5.21
C TYR A 92 0.11 -3.86 4.45
N GLU A 93 1.25 -3.63 5.09
CA GLU A 93 2.55 -4.02 4.54
C GLU A 93 2.63 -5.53 4.38
N ASP A 94 2.08 -6.27 5.33
CA ASP A 94 2.01 -7.72 5.32
C ASP A 94 0.54 -8.15 5.38
N PRO A 95 0.02 -8.89 4.37
CA PRO A 95 -1.38 -9.34 4.39
C PRO A 95 -1.75 -10.20 5.59
N ALA A 96 -0.78 -10.87 6.22
CA ALA A 96 -1.02 -11.67 7.40
C ALA A 96 -1.54 -10.84 8.58
N ASP A 97 -1.17 -9.57 8.66
CA ASP A 97 -1.60 -8.66 9.74
C ASP A 97 -3.08 -8.31 9.62
N ASN A 98 -3.65 -8.43 8.44
CA ASN A 98 -5.05 -8.15 8.17
C ASN A 98 -5.97 -9.31 8.59
N ASP A 99 -5.45 -10.51 8.75
CA ASP A 99 -6.21 -11.70 9.15
C ASP A 99 -6.38 -11.83 10.67
N GLU A 100 -5.78 -10.94 11.43
CA GLU A 100 -5.89 -10.93 12.88
C GLU A 100 -7.16 -10.22 13.33
N ILE A 101 -8.19 -10.99 13.51
CA ILE A 101 -9.44 -10.48 14.08
C ILE A 101 -9.84 -11.33 15.25
#